data_606766aa05da716c6b5d05062a03d72f
#
_entry.id   606766aa05da716c6b5d05062a03d72f
#
_cell.length_a   1.000
_cell.length_b   1.000
_cell.length_c   1.000
_cell.angle_alpha   90.00
_cell.angle_beta   90.00
_cell.angle_gamma   90.00
#
_symmetry.space_group_name_H-M   'P 1'
#
loop_
_entity.id
_entity.type
_entity.pdbx_description
1 polymer ?
#
loop_
_entity_poly.entity_id
_entity_poly.type
_entity_poly.pdbx_seq_one_letter_code
_entity_poly.pdbx_strand_id
1 'polypeptide(L)'
;GSWSTSRELAFYPNVKFEGIAFRYNAKTGKVVLSAHYEDQSGYVAAKIYLAQITPKGELEVGTMERPLGYDSRDQSLFIDDDGTAYLLSATNMNRDINIYKLDPSWTKPVLLVNTICKGLHRETPAIIKKDGEYYFFSSKASGWYPSQTMYTSAADLGGEWTPMREIGNNSTFDAQFNRISTVGKTCGVWSYHWGAQRKYKTPAGNFPRISIAAFNKGYASMDYYRYLEFSDKYGIIPVQNGKNLTLNVPVTAAVPGARGIKADCITDGACTESSTYFQKSSNAATGSP
;
A
#
# COMPACT_ATOMS: atom_id res chain seq x y z
N GLY A 1 6.57 25.08 3.76
CA GLY A 1 5.93 24.95 5.09
C GLY A 1 6.96 24.63 6.15
N SER A 2 6.66 24.94 7.41
CA SER A 2 7.49 24.61 8.56
C SER A 2 6.87 23.45 9.33
N TRP A 3 7.71 22.64 9.98
CA TRP A 3 7.27 21.57 10.87
C TRP A 3 7.24 22.10 12.30
N SER A 4 6.18 21.80 13.04
CA SER A 4 6.14 22.03 14.50
C SER A 4 6.76 20.85 15.24
N THR A 5 6.99 21.00 16.53
CA THR A 5 7.37 19.89 17.40
C THR A 5 6.28 18.83 17.40
N SER A 6 6.66 17.56 17.37
CA SER A 6 5.73 16.44 17.50
C SER A 6 5.05 16.47 18.89
N ARG A 7 3.79 16.03 18.92
CA ARG A 7 3.03 15.86 20.17
C ARG A 7 2.23 14.58 20.14
N GLU A 8 1.93 14.04 21.28
CA GLU A 8 1.02 12.92 21.44
C GLU A 8 -0.42 13.39 21.27
N LEU A 9 -1.19 12.67 20.47
CA LEU A 9 -2.62 12.95 20.26
C LEU A 9 -3.50 12.22 21.27
N ALA A 10 -3.14 10.98 21.61
CA ALA A 10 -3.85 10.17 22.58
C ALA A 10 -2.92 9.08 23.15
N PHE A 11 -3.16 8.75 24.40
CA PHE A 11 -2.47 7.65 25.06
C PHE A 11 -3.45 6.53 25.39
N TYR A 12 -3.22 5.37 24.81
CA TYR A 12 -3.99 4.14 25.07
C TYR A 12 -3.01 3.05 25.51
N PRO A 13 -2.91 2.77 26.82
CA PRO A 13 -2.02 1.72 27.29
C PRO A 13 -2.48 0.36 26.78
N ASN A 14 -1.51 -0.47 26.38
CA ASN A 14 -1.74 -1.86 25.97
C ASN A 14 -2.61 -2.06 24.72
N VAL A 15 -2.67 -1.09 23.83
CA VAL A 15 -3.32 -1.23 22.53
C VAL A 15 -2.31 -1.13 21.39
N LYS A 16 -2.69 -1.66 20.24
CA LYS A 16 -1.92 -1.58 18.99
C LYS A 16 -2.76 -0.89 17.94
N PHE A 17 -2.15 0.04 17.24
CA PHE A 17 -2.70 0.64 16.04
C PHE A 17 -1.84 0.25 14.84
N GLU A 18 -2.48 -0.27 13.80
CA GLU A 18 -1.83 -0.63 12.55
C GLU A 18 -2.50 0.10 11.37
N GLY A 19 -1.76 0.31 10.29
CA GLY A 19 -2.28 0.93 9.08
C GLY A 19 -2.80 2.35 9.28
N ILE A 20 -2.18 3.14 10.16
CA ILE A 20 -2.62 4.50 10.49
C ILE A 20 -2.61 5.35 9.22
N ALA A 21 -3.73 6.02 8.95
CA ALA A 21 -3.87 6.94 7.83
C ALA A 21 -4.62 8.21 8.25
N PHE A 22 -4.32 9.29 7.53
CA PHE A 22 -4.95 10.59 7.73
C PHE A 22 -5.60 11.06 6.43
N ARG A 23 -6.79 11.65 6.53
CA ARG A 23 -7.50 12.28 5.41
C ARG A 23 -8.15 13.57 5.87
N TYR A 24 -8.00 14.61 5.07
CA TYR A 24 -8.66 15.89 5.33
C TYR A 24 -10.10 15.86 4.81
N ASN A 25 -11.06 16.12 5.69
CA ASN A 25 -12.46 16.26 5.33
C ASN A 25 -12.79 17.75 5.14
N ALA A 26 -12.87 18.18 3.88
CA ALA A 26 -13.13 19.59 3.56
C ALA A 26 -14.51 20.08 4.02
N LYS A 27 -15.49 19.18 4.19
CA LYS A 27 -16.83 19.54 4.67
C LYS A 27 -16.84 19.92 6.16
N THR A 28 -16.00 19.27 6.96
CA THR A 28 -15.93 19.52 8.42
C THR A 28 -14.73 20.38 8.81
N GLY A 29 -13.78 20.60 7.91
CA GLY A 29 -12.52 21.30 8.20
C GLY A 29 -11.58 20.52 9.13
N LYS A 30 -11.82 19.22 9.33
CA LYS A 30 -11.07 18.37 10.27
C LYS A 30 -10.26 17.32 9.52
N VAL A 31 -9.19 16.83 10.14
CA VAL A 31 -8.47 15.65 9.66
C VAL A 31 -9.08 14.41 10.29
N VAL A 32 -9.39 13.41 9.50
CA VAL A 32 -9.85 12.10 9.97
C VAL A 32 -8.66 11.16 10.05
N LEU A 33 -8.52 10.52 11.20
CA LEU A 33 -7.58 9.44 11.45
C LEU A 33 -8.33 8.12 11.37
N SER A 34 -7.76 7.17 10.62
CA SER A 34 -8.23 5.77 10.61
C SER A 34 -7.10 4.83 10.97
N ALA A 35 -7.41 3.76 11.70
CA ALA A 35 -6.48 2.71 12.05
C ALA A 35 -7.18 1.40 12.33
N HIS A 36 -6.49 0.28 12.12
CA HIS A 36 -6.83 -1.00 12.72
C HIS A 36 -6.46 -0.95 14.20
N TYR A 37 -7.37 -1.36 15.06
CA TYR A 37 -7.23 -1.33 16.51
C TYR A 37 -7.24 -2.74 17.08
N GLU A 38 -6.24 -3.06 17.89
CA GLU A 38 -6.16 -4.28 18.67
C GLU A 38 -5.90 -3.99 20.14
N ASP A 39 -6.53 -4.80 21.00
CA ASP A 39 -6.25 -4.83 22.43
C ASP A 39 -5.08 -5.78 22.76
N GLN A 40 -4.88 -6.07 24.04
CA GLN A 40 -3.78 -6.91 24.53
C GLN A 40 -3.78 -8.34 23.99
N SER A 41 -4.90 -8.85 23.57
CA SER A 41 -5.08 -10.27 23.17
C SER A 41 -4.57 -10.59 21.76
N GLY A 42 -3.83 -9.69 21.12
CA GLY A 42 -3.30 -9.87 19.77
C GLY A 42 -4.29 -9.42 18.70
N TYR A 43 -4.55 -10.23 17.67
CA TYR A 43 -5.44 -9.89 16.56
C TYR A 43 -6.88 -10.40 16.78
N VAL A 44 -7.40 -10.27 18.00
CA VAL A 44 -8.72 -10.78 18.39
C VAL A 44 -9.78 -9.68 18.43
N ALA A 45 -9.42 -8.48 18.86
CA ALA A 45 -10.35 -7.35 18.90
C ALA A 45 -10.84 -7.02 17.50
N ALA A 46 -9.92 -6.94 16.53
CA ALA A 46 -10.21 -6.74 15.12
C ALA A 46 -11.20 -5.60 14.89
N LYS A 47 -10.89 -4.43 15.44
CA LYS A 47 -11.74 -3.23 15.43
C LYS A 47 -11.17 -2.17 14.50
N ILE A 48 -12.03 -1.27 14.06
CA ILE A 48 -11.63 -0.02 13.42
C ILE A 48 -11.55 1.11 14.45
N TYR A 49 -10.59 1.98 14.28
CA TYR A 49 -10.54 3.25 14.98
C TYR A 49 -10.71 4.38 13.97
N LEU A 50 -11.75 5.17 14.14
CA LEU A 50 -12.02 6.37 13.34
C LEU A 50 -12.20 7.55 14.28
N ALA A 51 -11.43 8.61 14.08
CA ALA A 51 -11.49 9.81 14.90
C ALA A 51 -11.25 11.07 14.05
N GLN A 52 -11.79 12.19 14.48
CA GLN A 52 -11.45 13.49 13.92
C GLN A 52 -10.40 14.20 14.78
N ILE A 53 -9.49 14.89 14.14
CA ILE A 53 -8.54 15.80 14.78
C ILE A 53 -9.04 17.21 14.51
N THR A 54 -9.36 17.96 15.57
CA THR A 54 -9.78 19.35 15.45
C THR A 54 -8.63 20.25 15.01
N PRO A 55 -8.90 21.49 14.53
CA PRO A 55 -7.83 22.45 14.23
C PRO A 55 -6.94 22.78 15.45
N LYS A 56 -7.45 22.61 16.66
CA LYS A 56 -6.68 22.73 17.91
C LYS A 56 -5.81 21.49 18.17
N GLY A 57 -6.03 20.41 17.43
CA GLY A 57 -5.37 19.14 17.58
C GLY A 57 -5.93 18.27 18.71
N GLU A 58 -7.16 18.48 19.08
CA GLU A 58 -7.90 17.58 19.96
C GLU A 58 -8.45 16.40 19.17
N LEU A 59 -8.52 15.24 19.81
CA LEU A 59 -9.00 14.00 19.18
C LEU A 59 -10.44 13.73 19.59
N GLU A 60 -11.33 13.71 18.61
CA GLU A 60 -12.75 13.34 18.78
C GLU A 60 -12.98 11.95 18.19
N VAL A 61 -13.13 10.94 19.06
CA VAL A 61 -13.36 9.55 18.65
C VAL A 61 -14.79 9.36 18.19
N GLY A 62 -14.99 8.87 16.98
CA GLY A 62 -16.30 8.53 16.44
C GLY A 62 -16.60 7.03 16.54
N THR A 63 -15.65 6.17 16.17
CA THR A 63 -15.82 4.71 16.19
C THR A 63 -14.56 4.03 16.69
N MET A 64 -14.72 3.12 17.65
CA MET A 64 -13.68 2.23 18.15
C MET A 64 -14.30 0.84 18.40
N GLU A 65 -14.81 0.24 17.32
CA GLU A 65 -15.54 -1.02 17.37
C GLU A 65 -15.42 -1.81 16.06
N ARG A 66 -16.00 -2.96 15.99
CA ARG A 66 -16.16 -3.71 14.74
C ARG A 66 -17.18 -3.02 13.84
N PRO A 67 -16.82 -2.62 12.60
CA PRO A 67 -17.70 -1.89 11.72
C PRO A 67 -18.95 -2.72 11.38
N LEU A 68 -20.12 -2.27 11.79
CA LEU A 68 -21.39 -2.98 11.65
C LEU A 68 -21.35 -4.45 12.15
N GLY A 69 -20.51 -4.75 13.16
CA GLY A 69 -20.35 -6.07 13.75
C GLY A 69 -19.31 -6.99 13.08
N TYR A 70 -18.78 -6.62 11.93
CA TYR A 70 -17.73 -7.42 11.25
C TYR A 70 -16.35 -7.14 11.83
N ASP A 71 -15.49 -8.16 11.88
CA ASP A 71 -14.08 -7.95 12.20
C ASP A 71 -13.41 -7.05 11.15
N SER A 72 -12.44 -6.26 11.58
CA SER A 72 -11.71 -5.31 10.74
C SER A 72 -10.22 -5.42 11.02
N ARG A 73 -9.45 -5.66 9.98
CA ARG A 73 -8.00 -5.70 10.04
C ARG A 73 -7.41 -4.59 9.18
N ASP A 74 -6.56 -4.91 8.20
CA ASP A 74 -6.06 -3.89 7.28
C ASP A 74 -7.18 -3.07 6.68
N GLN A 75 -7.03 -1.76 6.74
CA GLN A 75 -8.05 -0.82 6.32
C GLN A 75 -7.49 0.40 5.59
N SER A 76 -8.32 1.05 4.83
CA SER A 76 -8.04 2.36 4.27
C SER A 76 -9.32 3.16 4.01
N LEU A 77 -9.15 4.46 3.80
CA LEU A 77 -10.23 5.34 3.39
C LEU A 77 -10.11 5.70 1.91
N PHE A 78 -11.20 5.51 1.19
CA PHE A 78 -11.40 6.03 -0.16
C PHE A 78 -12.42 7.18 -0.09
N ILE A 79 -12.10 8.30 -0.73
CA ILE A 79 -12.99 9.45 -0.86
C ILE A 79 -13.35 9.59 -2.34
N ASP A 80 -14.64 9.50 -2.64
CA ASP A 80 -15.15 9.65 -4.01
C ASP A 80 -15.22 11.12 -4.42
N ASP A 81 -15.45 11.36 -5.70
CA ASP A 81 -15.49 12.69 -6.31
C ASP A 81 -16.55 13.61 -5.71
N ASP A 82 -17.66 13.05 -5.21
CA ASP A 82 -18.72 13.78 -4.51
C ASP A 82 -18.42 14.09 -3.04
N GLY A 83 -17.25 13.64 -2.55
CA GLY A 83 -16.81 13.76 -1.18
C GLY A 83 -17.43 12.74 -0.22
N THR A 84 -18.11 11.72 -0.73
CA THR A 84 -18.52 10.56 0.08
C THR A 84 -17.29 9.74 0.42
N ALA A 85 -17.14 9.39 1.70
CA ALA A 85 -16.04 8.53 2.13
C ALA A 85 -16.50 7.08 2.32
N TYR A 86 -15.61 6.19 2.00
CA TYR A 86 -15.77 4.77 2.17
C TYR A 86 -14.60 4.19 2.97
N LEU A 87 -14.92 3.33 3.92
CA LEU A 87 -13.95 2.50 4.62
C LEU A 87 -13.83 1.18 3.86
N LEU A 88 -12.63 0.84 3.47
CA LEU A 88 -12.27 -0.47 2.93
C LEU A 88 -11.63 -1.26 4.07
N SER A 89 -12.06 -2.48 4.31
CA SER A 89 -11.58 -3.26 5.44
C SER A 89 -11.47 -4.73 5.11
N ALA A 90 -10.31 -5.30 5.37
CA ALA A 90 -10.14 -6.75 5.38
C ALA A 90 -10.92 -7.32 6.56
N THR A 91 -11.71 -8.36 6.30
CA THR A 91 -12.65 -8.97 7.24
C THR A 91 -12.63 -10.49 7.12
N ASN A 92 -13.38 -11.17 7.98
CA ASN A 92 -13.46 -12.63 8.01
C ASN A 92 -12.05 -13.25 8.07
N MET A 93 -11.19 -12.73 8.97
CA MET A 93 -9.79 -13.12 9.12
C MET A 93 -8.99 -12.94 7.80
N ASN A 94 -9.09 -11.78 7.16
CA ASN A 94 -8.50 -11.42 5.86
C ASN A 94 -8.99 -12.27 4.67
N ARG A 95 -10.10 -12.98 4.77
CA ARG A 95 -10.64 -13.77 3.66
C ARG A 95 -11.38 -12.92 2.66
N ASP A 96 -12.02 -11.86 3.13
CA ASP A 96 -12.92 -11.01 2.37
C ASP A 96 -12.55 -9.54 2.55
N ILE A 97 -13.04 -8.67 1.66
CA ILE A 97 -12.92 -7.21 1.80
C ILE A 97 -14.31 -6.60 1.83
N ASN A 98 -14.62 -5.86 2.88
CA ASN A 98 -15.83 -5.07 3.00
C ASN A 98 -15.60 -3.62 2.58
N ILE A 99 -16.59 -3.05 1.90
CA ILE A 99 -16.67 -1.64 1.53
C ILE A 99 -17.83 -1.03 2.31
N TYR A 100 -17.55 -0.11 3.22
CA TYR A 100 -18.56 0.58 4.02
C TYR A 100 -18.64 2.03 3.61
N LYS A 101 -19.88 2.54 3.44
CA LYS A 101 -20.12 3.98 3.38
C LYS A 101 -20.00 4.57 4.79
N LEU A 102 -19.35 5.71 4.91
CA LEU A 102 -19.23 6.45 6.14
C LEU A 102 -20.26 7.58 6.22
N ASP A 103 -20.55 8.02 7.44
CA ASP A 103 -21.32 9.24 7.72
C ASP A 103 -20.60 10.50 7.18
N PRO A 104 -21.25 11.68 7.13
CA PRO A 104 -20.63 12.90 6.63
C PRO A 104 -19.38 13.36 7.40
N SER A 105 -19.22 12.94 8.64
CA SER A 105 -18.03 13.22 9.45
C SER A 105 -16.85 12.28 9.14
N TRP A 106 -17.08 11.20 8.40
CA TRP A 106 -16.17 10.11 8.08
C TRP A 106 -15.68 9.30 9.29
N THR A 107 -16.46 9.34 10.37
CA THR A 107 -16.07 8.67 11.61
C THR A 107 -16.97 7.50 12.00
N LYS A 108 -18.04 7.24 11.23
CA LYS A 108 -18.99 6.17 11.53
C LYS A 108 -19.38 5.39 10.28
N PRO A 109 -19.15 4.08 10.22
CA PRO A 109 -19.71 3.21 9.20
C PRO A 109 -21.24 3.18 9.30
N VAL A 110 -21.94 3.49 8.22
CA VAL A 110 -23.42 3.57 8.20
C VAL A 110 -24.07 2.56 7.27
N LEU A 111 -23.36 2.01 6.33
CA LEU A 111 -23.88 1.05 5.35
C LEU A 111 -22.76 0.13 4.85
N LEU A 112 -22.98 -1.18 4.85
CA LEU A 112 -22.18 -2.12 4.09
C LEU A 112 -22.61 -2.05 2.62
N VAL A 113 -21.74 -1.50 1.76
CA VAL A 113 -22.03 -1.30 0.34
C VAL A 113 -21.79 -2.58 -0.44
N ASN A 114 -20.68 -3.26 -0.15
CA ASN A 114 -20.31 -4.49 -0.85
C ASN A 114 -19.33 -5.33 -0.01
N THR A 115 -19.27 -6.63 -0.33
CA THR A 115 -18.20 -7.54 0.10
C THR A 115 -17.57 -8.16 -1.14
N ILE A 116 -16.32 -7.81 -1.39
CA ILE A 116 -15.55 -8.24 -2.56
C ILE A 116 -14.39 -9.17 -2.16
N CYS A 117 -13.71 -9.74 -3.13
CA CYS A 117 -12.56 -10.65 -2.91
C CYS A 117 -12.87 -11.82 -1.97
N LYS A 118 -14.10 -12.34 -1.99
CA LYS A 118 -14.57 -13.39 -1.06
C LYS A 118 -13.68 -14.64 -1.12
N GLY A 119 -13.13 -15.02 0.00
CA GLY A 119 -12.26 -16.19 0.16
C GLY A 119 -10.85 -16.04 -0.43
N LEU A 120 -10.47 -14.87 -0.94
CA LEU A 120 -9.19 -14.68 -1.65
C LEU A 120 -8.02 -14.32 -0.75
N HIS A 121 -8.22 -14.11 0.55
CA HIS A 121 -7.18 -13.77 1.51
C HIS A 121 -6.34 -12.56 1.07
N ARG A 122 -7.01 -11.40 0.97
CA ARG A 122 -6.39 -10.14 0.55
C ARG A 122 -6.24 -9.17 1.72
N GLU A 123 -5.12 -8.43 1.71
CA GLU A 123 -4.74 -7.41 2.70
C GLU A 123 -4.49 -6.07 2.03
N THR A 124 -4.32 -5.03 2.84
CA THR A 124 -3.98 -3.66 2.39
C THR A 124 -4.92 -3.13 1.30
N PRO A 125 -6.23 -3.10 1.53
CA PRO A 125 -7.20 -2.67 0.53
C PRO A 125 -7.00 -1.20 0.16
N ALA A 126 -7.03 -0.87 -1.12
CA ALA A 126 -7.04 0.51 -1.59
C ALA A 126 -7.86 0.65 -2.88
N ILE A 127 -8.56 1.78 -3.03
CA ILE A 127 -9.29 2.13 -4.25
C ILE A 127 -8.76 3.45 -4.80
N ILE A 128 -8.70 3.52 -6.12
CA ILE A 128 -8.58 4.76 -6.88
C ILE A 128 -9.63 4.77 -7.98
N LYS A 129 -10.19 5.96 -8.26
CA LYS A 129 -11.12 6.16 -9.39
C LYS A 129 -10.39 6.85 -10.52
N LYS A 130 -10.52 6.31 -11.73
CA LYS A 130 -9.95 6.85 -12.96
C LYS A 130 -10.94 6.71 -14.10
N ASP A 131 -11.17 7.80 -14.79
CA ASP A 131 -12.06 7.86 -15.97
C ASP A 131 -13.45 7.25 -15.72
N GLY A 132 -13.99 7.50 -14.52
CA GLY A 132 -15.31 7.02 -14.10
C GLY A 132 -15.33 5.57 -13.59
N GLU A 133 -14.20 4.86 -13.58
CA GLU A 133 -14.10 3.48 -13.15
C GLU A 133 -13.32 3.37 -11.84
N TYR A 134 -13.75 2.48 -10.95
CA TYR A 134 -13.07 2.16 -9.69
C TYR A 134 -12.10 1.01 -9.88
N TYR A 135 -10.89 1.17 -9.40
CA TYR A 135 -9.86 0.15 -9.38
C TYR A 135 -9.49 -0.15 -7.94
N PHE A 136 -9.73 -1.39 -7.53
CA PHE A 136 -9.35 -1.89 -6.21
C PHE A 136 -8.03 -2.64 -6.31
N PHE A 137 -7.12 -2.35 -5.39
CA PHE A 137 -5.80 -2.99 -5.27
C PHE A 137 -5.65 -3.62 -3.90
N SER A 138 -4.89 -4.71 -3.84
CA SER A 138 -4.59 -5.39 -2.58
C SER A 138 -3.36 -6.28 -2.70
N SER A 139 -2.70 -6.55 -1.57
CA SER A 139 -1.71 -7.60 -1.45
C SER A 139 -2.36 -8.95 -1.09
N LYS A 140 -1.62 -10.04 -1.22
CA LYS A 140 -1.99 -11.31 -0.60
C LYS A 140 -1.74 -11.21 0.91
N ALA A 141 -2.57 -11.87 1.71
CA ALA A 141 -2.35 -12.06 3.14
C ALA A 141 -1.15 -13.00 3.36
N SER A 142 0.05 -12.46 3.26
CA SER A 142 1.32 -13.18 3.35
C SER A 142 2.08 -12.90 4.64
N GLY A 143 1.45 -12.24 5.62
CA GLY A 143 2.15 -11.63 6.73
C GLY A 143 3.09 -10.53 6.20
N TRP A 144 4.21 -10.32 6.82
CA TRP A 144 5.15 -9.26 6.40
C TRP A 144 6.18 -9.78 5.40
N TYR A 145 5.72 -10.42 4.30
CA TYR A 145 6.55 -10.90 3.20
C TYR A 145 6.13 -10.24 1.89
N PRO A 146 7.06 -10.09 0.95
CA PRO A 146 6.70 -9.68 -0.40
C PRO A 146 5.62 -10.59 -0.99
N SER A 147 4.64 -10.00 -1.62
CA SER A 147 3.54 -10.74 -2.24
C SER A 147 3.04 -10.03 -3.48
N GLN A 148 2.41 -10.78 -4.37
CA GLN A 148 1.86 -10.22 -5.59
C GLN A 148 0.71 -9.26 -5.31
N THR A 149 0.82 -8.04 -5.82
CA THR A 149 -0.31 -7.13 -5.93
C THR A 149 -1.27 -7.63 -6.99
N MET A 150 -2.54 -7.59 -6.66
CA MET A 150 -3.62 -7.84 -7.63
C MET A 150 -4.60 -6.67 -7.61
N TYR A 151 -5.32 -6.52 -8.72
CA TYR A 151 -6.37 -5.52 -8.85
C TYR A 151 -7.63 -6.10 -9.48
N THR A 152 -8.74 -5.42 -9.29
CA THR A 152 -10.01 -5.62 -9.96
C THR A 152 -10.65 -4.27 -10.23
N SER A 153 -11.59 -4.17 -11.15
CA SER A 153 -12.28 -2.93 -11.48
C SER A 153 -13.80 -3.10 -11.51
N ALA A 154 -14.49 -1.97 -11.32
CA ALA A 154 -15.96 -1.90 -11.39
C ALA A 154 -16.42 -0.50 -11.77
N ALA A 155 -17.57 -0.40 -12.40
CA ALA A 155 -18.22 0.88 -12.69
C ALA A 155 -18.93 1.47 -11.46
N ASP A 156 -19.26 0.64 -10.47
CA ASP A 156 -19.97 1.02 -9.25
C ASP A 156 -19.43 0.25 -8.05
N LEU A 157 -19.28 0.91 -6.89
CA LEU A 157 -18.73 0.28 -5.67
C LEU A 157 -19.63 -0.83 -5.13
N GLY A 158 -20.95 -0.72 -5.32
CA GLY A 158 -21.93 -1.72 -4.92
C GLY A 158 -22.23 -2.76 -6.00
N GLY A 159 -21.68 -2.58 -7.20
CA GLY A 159 -21.89 -3.44 -8.36
C GLY A 159 -20.99 -4.67 -8.41
N GLU A 160 -20.95 -5.28 -9.57
CA GLU A 160 -20.08 -6.41 -9.86
C GLU A 160 -18.66 -5.93 -10.15
N TRP A 161 -17.68 -6.63 -9.59
CA TRP A 161 -16.28 -6.42 -9.82
C TRP A 161 -15.71 -7.47 -10.78
N THR A 162 -14.84 -7.05 -11.68
CA THR A 162 -14.16 -7.99 -12.59
C THR A 162 -13.34 -9.02 -11.80
N PRO A 163 -13.03 -10.19 -12.39
CA PRO A 163 -12.08 -11.10 -11.75
C PRO A 163 -10.76 -10.41 -11.42
N MET A 164 -10.15 -10.83 -10.31
CA MET A 164 -8.84 -10.31 -9.89
C MET A 164 -7.78 -10.59 -10.94
N ARG A 165 -6.95 -9.60 -11.22
CA ARG A 165 -5.84 -9.64 -12.18
C ARG A 165 -4.53 -9.32 -11.48
N GLU A 166 -3.47 -9.97 -11.91
CA GLU A 166 -2.12 -9.70 -11.46
C GLU A 166 -1.60 -8.38 -12.04
N ILE A 167 -0.78 -7.67 -11.27
CA ILE A 167 -0.16 -6.42 -11.70
C ILE A 167 1.29 -6.31 -11.18
N GLY A 168 2.16 -5.72 -11.99
CA GLY A 168 3.59 -5.67 -11.70
C GLY A 168 4.23 -7.05 -11.86
N ASN A 169 5.08 -7.43 -10.93
CA ASN A 169 5.65 -8.77 -10.87
C ASN A 169 5.11 -9.57 -9.67
N ASN A 170 5.46 -10.86 -9.63
CA ASN A 170 4.95 -11.82 -8.65
C ASN A 170 5.35 -11.54 -7.17
N SER A 171 6.14 -10.53 -6.91
CA SER A 171 6.57 -10.12 -5.57
C SER A 171 6.40 -8.63 -5.32
N THR A 172 5.68 -7.92 -6.19
CA THR A 172 5.56 -6.46 -6.11
C THR A 172 6.95 -5.80 -5.99
N PHE A 173 7.91 -6.28 -6.80
CA PHE A 173 9.30 -5.83 -6.78
C PHE A 173 9.97 -5.96 -5.40
N ASP A 174 9.83 -7.13 -4.76
CA ASP A 174 10.27 -7.46 -3.40
C ASP A 174 9.60 -6.63 -2.30
N ALA A 175 8.35 -6.30 -2.48
CA ALA A 175 7.57 -5.51 -1.54
C ALA A 175 6.17 -6.08 -1.33
N GLN A 176 5.45 -5.49 -0.40
CA GLN A 176 4.03 -5.68 -0.20
C GLN A 176 3.31 -4.37 -0.53
N PHE A 177 2.28 -4.42 -1.34
CA PHE A 177 1.43 -3.27 -1.65
C PHE A 177 0.89 -2.66 -0.36
N ASN A 178 0.85 -1.33 -0.29
CA ASN A 178 0.28 -0.61 0.84
C ASN A 178 -0.86 0.31 0.40
N ARG A 179 -0.60 1.18 -0.57
CA ARG A 179 -1.60 2.14 -1.03
C ARG A 179 -1.31 2.64 -2.44
N ILE A 180 -2.32 3.25 -3.04
CA ILE A 180 -2.21 3.99 -4.30
C ILE A 180 -2.75 5.40 -4.11
N SER A 181 -2.12 6.37 -4.74
CA SER A 181 -2.56 7.77 -4.69
C SER A 181 -2.17 8.53 -5.95
N THR A 182 -2.95 9.54 -6.30
CA THR A 182 -2.59 10.49 -7.35
C THR A 182 -1.53 11.45 -6.83
N VAL A 183 -0.49 11.68 -7.62
CA VAL A 183 0.58 12.65 -7.39
C VAL A 183 0.74 13.45 -8.68
N GLY A 184 0.28 14.69 -8.69
CA GLY A 184 0.21 15.48 -9.92
C GLY A 184 -0.60 14.76 -11.00
N LYS A 185 0.01 14.47 -12.15
CA LYS A 185 -0.62 13.76 -13.27
C LYS A 185 -0.42 12.23 -13.24
N THR A 186 0.31 11.71 -12.29
CA THR A 186 0.65 10.28 -12.18
C THR A 186 -0.04 9.61 -11.01
N CYS A 187 -0.06 8.29 -11.00
CA CYS A 187 -0.53 7.50 -9.88
C CYS A 187 0.62 6.72 -9.29
N GLY A 188 1.00 7.07 -8.06
CA GLY A 188 2.01 6.37 -7.31
C GLY A 188 1.43 5.19 -6.56
N VAL A 189 2.09 4.05 -6.66
CA VAL A 189 1.86 2.86 -5.83
C VAL A 189 2.95 2.78 -4.79
N TRP A 190 2.55 2.79 -3.54
CA TRP A 190 3.44 2.76 -2.39
C TRP A 190 3.42 1.35 -1.80
N SER A 191 4.59 0.78 -1.61
CA SER A 191 4.76 -0.58 -1.13
C SER A 191 5.82 -0.66 -0.05
N TYR A 192 5.70 -1.61 0.88
CA TYR A 192 6.69 -1.86 1.92
C TYR A 192 7.66 -2.95 1.50
N HIS A 193 8.95 -2.66 1.58
CA HIS A 193 10.00 -3.65 1.36
C HIS A 193 10.31 -4.39 2.66
N TRP A 194 9.61 -5.50 2.91
CA TRP A 194 9.75 -6.28 4.15
C TRP A 194 10.94 -7.25 4.17
N GLY A 195 11.48 -7.59 3.00
CA GLY A 195 12.40 -8.72 2.83
C GLY A 195 13.69 -8.65 3.65
N ALA A 196 14.30 -7.48 3.73
CA ALA A 196 15.58 -7.33 4.43
C ALA A 196 15.45 -7.43 5.95
N GLN A 197 14.37 -6.93 6.53
CA GLN A 197 14.21 -6.89 7.97
C GLN A 197 14.05 -8.30 8.59
N ARG A 198 13.31 -9.19 7.95
CA ARG A 198 13.09 -10.54 8.47
C ARG A 198 14.22 -11.51 8.19
N LYS A 199 14.81 -11.43 6.99
CA LYS A 199 15.87 -12.33 6.59
C LYS A 199 17.23 -11.99 7.19
N TYR A 200 17.52 -10.69 7.36
CA TYR A 200 18.85 -10.24 7.75
C TYR A 200 18.90 -9.52 9.11
N LYS A 201 17.76 -9.34 9.78
CA LYS A 201 17.66 -8.62 11.08
C LYS A 201 18.31 -7.24 11.07
N THR A 202 18.40 -6.60 9.91
CA THR A 202 18.99 -5.26 9.79
C THR A 202 17.93 -4.18 9.91
N PRO A 203 18.22 -3.06 10.59
CA PRO A 203 17.30 -1.92 10.70
C PRO A 203 16.98 -1.26 9.37
N ALA A 204 17.76 -1.52 8.34
CA ALA A 204 17.70 -0.87 7.04
C ALA A 204 16.59 -1.40 6.09
N GLY A 205 15.69 -2.26 6.56
CA GLY A 205 14.84 -3.04 5.66
C GLY A 205 13.49 -2.46 5.25
N ASN A 206 13.02 -1.37 5.87
CA ASN A 206 11.67 -0.88 5.64
C ASN A 206 11.65 0.37 4.75
N PHE A 207 12.24 0.31 3.59
CA PHE A 207 12.14 1.39 2.63
C PHE A 207 10.84 1.28 1.83
N PRO A 208 10.09 2.40 1.65
CA PRO A 208 8.99 2.40 0.72
C PRO A 208 9.53 2.17 -0.69
N ARG A 209 8.92 1.26 -1.43
CA ARG A 209 9.08 1.18 -2.86
C ARG A 209 7.95 1.94 -3.52
N ILE A 210 8.29 2.71 -4.54
CA ILE A 210 7.33 3.50 -5.30
C ILE A 210 7.34 2.99 -6.73
N SER A 211 6.18 2.56 -7.18
CA SER A 211 5.92 2.20 -8.57
C SER A 211 4.93 3.19 -9.17
N ILE A 212 4.84 3.23 -10.48
CA ILE A 212 3.88 4.08 -11.19
C ILE A 212 2.81 3.17 -11.81
N ALA A 213 1.54 3.49 -11.54
CA ALA A 213 0.41 2.81 -12.17
C ALA A 213 -0.14 3.65 -13.32
N ALA A 214 -0.53 2.96 -14.39
CA ALA A 214 -1.28 3.52 -15.51
C ALA A 214 -2.59 2.76 -15.69
N PHE A 215 -3.61 3.44 -16.23
CA PHE A 215 -4.97 2.93 -16.35
C PHE A 215 -5.48 3.09 -17.76
N ASN A 216 -6.23 2.10 -18.25
CA ASN A 216 -6.90 2.14 -19.54
C ASN A 216 -8.11 1.21 -19.54
N LYS A 217 -9.34 1.78 -19.52
CA LYS A 217 -10.61 1.06 -19.72
C LYS A 217 -10.71 -0.27 -18.94
N GLY A 218 -10.63 -0.21 -17.61
CA GLY A 218 -10.73 -1.38 -16.73
C GLY A 218 -9.42 -2.16 -16.58
N TYR A 219 -8.36 -1.78 -17.28
CA TYR A 219 -7.04 -2.36 -17.14
C TYR A 219 -6.10 -1.41 -16.40
N ALA A 220 -5.21 -1.99 -15.61
CA ALA A 220 -4.14 -1.26 -14.94
C ALA A 220 -2.80 -1.95 -15.20
N SER A 221 -1.74 -1.16 -15.30
CA SER A 221 -0.36 -1.62 -15.30
C SER A 221 0.41 -0.96 -14.16
N MET A 222 1.51 -1.56 -13.75
CA MET A 222 2.36 -1.03 -12.70
C MET A 222 3.82 -1.32 -13.03
N ASP A 223 4.62 -0.24 -13.11
CA ASP A 223 6.02 -0.29 -13.43
C ASP A 223 6.86 0.26 -12.28
N TYR A 224 7.95 -0.41 -11.97
CA TYR A 224 8.93 0.02 -10.98
C TYR A 224 10.11 0.69 -11.66
N TYR A 225 10.48 1.86 -11.15
CA TYR A 225 11.66 2.59 -11.58
C TYR A 225 12.57 2.83 -10.39
N ARG A 226 13.83 2.56 -10.57
CA ARG A 226 14.84 2.69 -9.51
C ARG A 226 15.06 4.15 -9.08
N TYR A 227 14.94 5.07 -10.03
CA TYR A 227 15.16 6.50 -9.82
C TYR A 227 13.92 7.27 -10.23
N LEU A 228 13.47 8.11 -9.32
CA LEU A 228 12.26 8.91 -9.46
C LEU A 228 12.55 10.35 -9.06
N GLU A 229 11.96 11.29 -9.78
CA GLU A 229 11.82 12.68 -9.38
C GLU A 229 10.36 13.00 -9.11
N PHE A 230 10.13 13.97 -8.23
CA PHE A 230 8.80 14.46 -7.91
C PHE A 230 8.65 15.88 -8.41
N SER A 231 7.54 16.13 -9.10
CA SER A 231 7.19 17.43 -9.66
C SER A 231 5.76 17.78 -9.34
N ASP A 232 5.52 18.99 -8.84
CA ASP A 232 4.16 19.49 -8.60
C ASP A 232 3.31 19.51 -9.86
N LYS A 233 3.94 19.76 -11.01
CA LYS A 233 3.25 19.84 -12.30
C LYS A 233 3.00 18.49 -12.95
N TYR A 234 3.98 17.59 -12.90
CA TYR A 234 3.94 16.34 -13.64
C TYR A 234 3.72 15.12 -12.76
N GLY A 235 3.96 15.22 -11.46
CA GLY A 235 3.85 14.13 -10.51
C GLY A 235 5.15 13.35 -10.36
N ILE A 236 5.07 12.03 -10.43
CA ILE A 236 6.21 11.13 -10.30
C ILE A 236 6.80 10.90 -11.69
N ILE A 237 8.07 11.21 -11.86
CA ILE A 237 8.77 11.15 -13.14
C ILE A 237 9.87 10.09 -13.05
N PRO A 238 9.83 9.04 -13.89
CA PRO A 238 10.98 8.15 -14.03
C PRO A 238 12.17 8.91 -14.60
N VAL A 239 13.31 8.80 -13.95
CA VAL A 239 14.56 9.38 -14.47
C VAL A 239 15.55 8.29 -14.82
N GLN A 240 16.09 8.34 -16.03
CA GLN A 240 17.02 7.34 -16.52
C GLN A 240 18.39 7.38 -15.86
N ASN A 241 18.75 8.49 -15.19
CA ASN A 241 20.11 8.67 -14.70
C ASN A 241 20.20 9.47 -13.40
N GLY A 242 20.02 8.79 -12.27
CA GLY A 242 21.03 9.04 -11.26
C GLY A 242 22.33 8.45 -11.84
N LYS A 243 23.44 9.16 -11.74
CA LYS A 243 24.74 8.65 -12.19
C LYS A 243 24.94 7.25 -11.61
N ASN A 244 24.69 6.21 -12.42
CA ASN A 244 24.90 4.84 -11.96
C ASN A 244 26.39 4.63 -11.81
N LEU A 245 26.87 4.80 -10.59
CA LEU A 245 28.31 4.66 -10.28
C LEU A 245 28.83 3.24 -10.53
N THR A 246 27.93 2.28 -10.72
CA THR A 246 28.28 0.88 -11.00
C THR A 246 28.06 0.51 -12.46
N LEU A 247 27.60 1.44 -13.31
CA LEU A 247 27.37 1.16 -14.71
C LEU A 247 28.69 0.74 -15.39
N ASN A 248 28.67 -0.42 -16.04
CA ASN A 248 29.84 -1.03 -16.69
C ASN A 248 31.05 -1.29 -15.76
N VAL A 249 30.85 -1.28 -14.44
CA VAL A 249 31.90 -1.74 -13.54
C VAL A 249 32.02 -3.26 -13.64
N PRO A 250 33.20 -3.81 -13.87
CA PRO A 250 33.38 -5.26 -13.89
C PRO A 250 32.94 -5.91 -12.58
N VAL A 251 32.08 -6.91 -12.67
CA VAL A 251 31.59 -7.65 -11.50
C VAL A 251 31.95 -9.10 -11.64
N THR A 252 32.52 -9.69 -10.58
CA THR A 252 32.83 -11.11 -10.50
C THR A 252 31.87 -11.80 -9.55
N ALA A 253 31.33 -12.93 -9.94
CA ALA A 253 30.57 -13.80 -9.07
C ALA A 253 31.36 -15.09 -8.79
N ALA A 254 31.36 -15.55 -7.52
CA ALA A 254 32.02 -16.78 -7.12
C ALA A 254 31.36 -18.01 -7.76
N VAL A 255 30.07 -17.92 -8.01
CA VAL A 255 29.26 -18.93 -8.68
C VAL A 255 28.35 -18.27 -9.70
N PRO A 256 27.96 -18.95 -10.77
CA PRO A 256 27.01 -18.45 -11.75
C PRO A 256 25.67 -18.10 -11.06
N GLY A 257 25.03 -17.05 -11.52
CA GLY A 257 23.67 -16.70 -11.12
C GLY A 257 22.68 -17.81 -11.48
N ALA A 258 21.54 -17.85 -10.78
CA ALA A 258 20.48 -18.77 -11.12
C ALA A 258 20.05 -18.57 -12.58
N ARG A 259 19.75 -19.66 -13.26
CA ARG A 259 19.34 -19.67 -14.68
C ARG A 259 20.38 -19.10 -15.65
N GLY A 260 21.66 -19.09 -15.27
CA GLY A 260 22.74 -18.64 -16.16
C GLY A 260 22.82 -17.10 -16.29
N ILE A 261 22.19 -16.34 -15.41
CA ILE A 261 22.29 -14.89 -15.38
C ILE A 261 23.73 -14.51 -15.03
N LYS A 262 24.34 -13.67 -15.85
CA LYS A 262 25.70 -13.19 -15.63
C LYS A 262 25.77 -12.10 -14.58
N ALA A 263 26.90 -11.99 -13.89
CA ALA A 263 27.09 -10.99 -12.85
C ALA A 263 27.05 -9.55 -13.38
N ASP A 264 27.44 -9.32 -14.61
CA ASP A 264 27.42 -8.02 -15.27
C ASP A 264 26.01 -7.42 -15.44
N CYS A 265 24.97 -8.27 -15.40
CA CYS A 265 23.57 -7.77 -15.35
C CYS A 265 23.27 -6.84 -14.18
N ILE A 266 24.12 -6.83 -13.15
CA ILE A 266 23.95 -5.92 -11.99
C ILE A 266 24.36 -4.48 -12.37
N THR A 267 25.21 -4.32 -13.35
CA THR A 267 25.83 -3.04 -13.69
C THR A 267 25.55 -2.59 -15.13
N ASP A 268 24.67 -3.28 -15.85
CA ASP A 268 24.33 -2.98 -17.25
C ASP A 268 23.34 -1.80 -17.39
N GLY A 269 22.87 -1.26 -16.28
CA GLY A 269 21.87 -0.20 -16.26
C GLY A 269 20.43 -0.67 -16.43
N ALA A 270 20.20 -1.97 -16.60
CA ALA A 270 18.87 -2.54 -16.61
C ALA A 270 18.26 -2.46 -15.19
N CYS A 271 17.18 -1.76 -15.09
CA CYS A 271 16.64 -1.30 -13.79
C CYS A 271 15.64 -2.24 -13.17
N THR A 272 15.48 -3.49 -13.54
CA THR A 272 14.31 -4.18 -13.02
C THR A 272 14.53 -5.65 -12.69
N GLU A 273 14.24 -6.50 -13.60
CA GLU A 273 14.07 -7.92 -13.27
C GLU A 273 15.39 -8.67 -13.04
N SER A 274 16.46 -8.21 -13.64
CA SER A 274 17.77 -8.86 -13.50
C SER A 274 18.30 -8.77 -12.07
N SER A 275 18.15 -7.64 -11.40
CA SER A 275 18.56 -7.48 -10.00
C SER A 275 17.73 -8.35 -9.05
N THR A 276 16.44 -8.47 -9.30
CA THR A 276 15.54 -9.32 -8.52
C THR A 276 15.89 -10.81 -8.69
N TYR A 277 16.19 -11.24 -9.90
CA TYR A 277 16.62 -12.60 -10.15
C TYR A 277 17.99 -12.91 -9.55
N PHE A 278 18.89 -11.96 -9.56
CA PHE A 278 20.20 -12.10 -8.95
C PHE A 278 20.09 -12.22 -7.42
N GLN A 279 19.21 -11.48 -6.79
CA GLN A 279 18.94 -11.59 -5.35
C GLN A 279 18.35 -12.93 -4.95
N LYS A 280 17.51 -13.53 -5.79
CA LYS A 280 16.97 -14.88 -5.56
C LYS A 280 18.02 -15.97 -5.67
N SER A 281 19.05 -15.73 -6.42
CA SER A 281 20.24 -16.57 -6.53
C SER A 281 21.37 -16.09 -5.62
N SER A 282 21.04 -15.52 -4.51
CA SER A 282 21.92 -14.78 -3.59
C SER A 282 23.20 -15.50 -3.19
N ASN A 283 23.21 -16.82 -3.28
CA ASN A 283 24.43 -17.60 -3.09
C ASN A 283 25.39 -17.51 -4.27
N ALA A 284 24.97 -16.85 -5.34
CA ALA A 284 25.73 -16.76 -6.56
C ALA A 284 26.47 -15.43 -6.72
N ALA A 285 25.99 -14.37 -6.11
CA ALA A 285 26.66 -13.07 -6.20
C ALA A 285 27.68 -12.95 -5.08
N THR A 286 28.91 -12.89 -5.45
CA THR A 286 29.95 -12.43 -4.54
C THR A 286 29.80 -10.94 -4.36
N GLY A 287 29.87 -10.49 -3.19
CA GLY A 287 29.63 -9.10 -2.90
C GLY A 287 28.17 -8.79 -2.75
N SER A 288 27.35 -9.79 -2.59
CA SER A 288 26.12 -9.56 -1.85
C SER A 288 26.51 -8.96 -0.53
N PRO A 289 25.92 -7.81 -0.15
CA PRO A 289 26.28 -7.10 1.06
C PRO A 289 26.08 -7.93 2.30
#